data_23398b1b20973d4cdc2c69c9627c63b7
#
_entry.id   23398b1b20973d4cdc2c69c9627c63b7
#
_cell.length_a   1.000
_cell.length_b   1.000
_cell.length_c   1.000
_cell.angle_alpha   90.00
_cell.angle_beta   90.00
_cell.angle_gamma   90.00
#
_symmetry.space_group_name_H-M   'P 1'
#
loop_
_entity.id
_entity.type
_entity.pdbx_description
1 polymer ?
#
loop_
_entity_poly.entity_id
_entity_poly.type
_entity_poly.pdbx_seq_one_letter_code
_entity_poly.pdbx_strand_id
1 'polypeptide(L)'
;MNTAVRLLLAISLSLTLTGHLLADTPRVLVSIKPIHSLVAGVMSGVAEPELLISGGESPHDFTLRPSDARKVNRADLVFWVGEELEAPLEHILENLAGKDRVFGLLEAPGIEQLPTREGGVWEGHAHAEDDHHHEAEHDHHHEAGDEEHREINPHIWLSPSNAARIVNLAVQELSRIDAANGSQYRANADAVLNRLGRLDSELEKRVTPLLQTPYIVFHDAYPYFENHYGLNSVGSVTLSPERIPGARRVHELRVKVRALGARCVFSEPQFEPKLVRTITEGTDAGIGVLDPLGANLKAGEDAYFKLMHNLADALVDCLGSSSQEQ
;
A
#
# COMPACT_ATOMS: atom_id res chain seq x y z
N MET A 1 12.58 -84.03 -37.42
CA MET A 1 12.70 -83.92 -35.96
C MET A 1 13.23 -82.44 -35.75
N ASN A 2 12.30 -81.47 -35.61
CA ASN A 2 12.68 -80.10 -35.53
C ASN A 2 12.21 -79.53 -34.19
N THR A 3 13.16 -79.20 -33.37
CA THR A 3 12.92 -78.58 -32.06
C THR A 3 12.97 -77.05 -32.26
N ALA A 4 11.82 -76.40 -32.27
CA ALA A 4 11.74 -74.97 -32.35
C ALA A 4 11.99 -74.34 -30.94
N VAL A 5 13.12 -73.64 -30.84
CA VAL A 5 13.44 -72.82 -29.68
C VAL A 5 12.64 -71.53 -29.78
N ARG A 6 11.67 -71.34 -28.91
CA ARG A 6 10.94 -70.08 -28.75
C ARG A 6 11.77 -69.14 -27.84
N LEU A 7 12.35 -68.15 -28.42
CA LEU A 7 13.02 -67.06 -27.73
C LEU A 7 11.94 -66.07 -27.25
N LEU A 8 11.63 -66.08 -25.97
CA LEU A 8 10.75 -65.06 -25.33
C LEU A 8 11.60 -63.84 -25.01
N LEU A 9 11.47 -62.77 -25.80
CA LEU A 9 12.02 -61.46 -25.51
C LEU A 9 11.11 -60.81 -24.44
N ALA A 10 11.55 -60.79 -23.20
CA ALA A 10 10.93 -60.01 -22.13
C ALA A 10 11.33 -58.53 -22.27
N ILE A 11 10.48 -57.71 -22.88
CA ILE A 11 10.64 -56.24 -22.88
C ILE A 11 10.22 -55.78 -21.48
N SER A 12 11.24 -55.53 -20.64
CA SER A 12 11.03 -54.80 -19.36
C SER A 12 10.77 -53.30 -19.66
N LEU A 13 9.49 -52.93 -19.71
CA LEU A 13 9.09 -51.53 -19.73
C LEU A 13 9.29 -50.95 -18.32
N SER A 14 10.50 -50.39 -18.11
CA SER A 14 10.78 -49.64 -16.88
C SER A 14 10.01 -48.33 -16.94
N LEU A 15 8.80 -48.34 -16.32
CA LEU A 15 8.07 -47.11 -15.99
C LEU A 15 8.91 -46.36 -14.96
N THR A 16 9.77 -45.43 -15.39
CA THR A 16 10.34 -44.44 -14.49
C THR A 16 9.20 -43.54 -14.04
N LEU A 17 8.59 -43.87 -12.90
CA LEU A 17 7.78 -42.92 -12.15
C LEU A 17 8.75 -41.82 -11.69
N THR A 18 8.89 -40.74 -12.48
CA THR A 18 9.41 -39.48 -12.00
C THR A 18 8.39 -38.97 -11.00
N GLY A 19 8.53 -39.41 -9.76
CA GLY A 19 7.85 -38.76 -8.66
C GLY A 19 8.32 -37.31 -8.67
N HIS A 20 7.48 -36.41 -9.16
CA HIS A 20 7.61 -35.00 -8.82
C HIS A 20 7.49 -34.97 -7.30
N LEU A 21 8.62 -34.85 -6.61
CA LEU A 21 8.62 -34.31 -5.27
C LEU A 21 7.89 -32.97 -5.42
N LEU A 22 6.64 -32.92 -4.96
CA LEU A 22 5.97 -31.65 -4.74
C LEU A 22 6.84 -30.95 -3.70
N ALA A 23 7.75 -30.09 -4.15
CA ALA A 23 8.43 -29.17 -3.25
C ALA A 23 7.30 -28.39 -2.55
N ASP A 24 7.34 -28.34 -1.22
CA ASP A 24 6.40 -27.52 -0.47
C ASP A 24 6.48 -26.10 -1.05
N THR A 25 5.34 -25.61 -1.56
CA THR A 25 5.27 -24.26 -2.10
C THR A 25 5.52 -23.25 -0.98
N PRO A 26 6.24 -22.13 -1.25
CA PRO A 26 6.60 -21.17 -0.20
C PRO A 26 5.35 -20.53 0.42
N ARG A 27 5.34 -20.47 1.73
CA ARG A 27 4.32 -19.76 2.52
C ARG A 27 4.71 -18.30 2.60
N VAL A 28 4.02 -17.46 1.87
CA VAL A 28 4.26 -16.02 1.81
C VAL A 28 3.18 -15.29 2.58
N LEU A 29 3.58 -14.40 3.48
CA LEU A 29 2.68 -13.52 4.22
C LEU A 29 2.86 -12.09 3.72
N VAL A 30 1.75 -11.40 3.50
CA VAL A 30 1.74 -10.00 3.08
C VAL A 30 0.86 -9.19 4.01
N SER A 31 1.31 -8.02 4.43
CA SER A 31 0.61 -7.21 5.43
C SER A 31 -0.71 -6.66 4.94
N ILE A 32 -0.73 -5.96 3.81
CA ILE A 32 -1.90 -5.24 3.29
C ILE A 32 -2.35 -5.73 1.91
N LYS A 33 -3.62 -5.53 1.61
CA LYS A 33 -4.27 -6.03 0.39
C LYS A 33 -3.65 -5.54 -0.93
N PRO A 34 -3.27 -4.27 -1.11
CA PRO A 34 -2.65 -3.83 -2.37
C PRO A 34 -1.33 -4.55 -2.64
N ILE A 35 -0.46 -4.69 -1.64
CA ILE A 35 0.80 -5.42 -1.78
C ILE A 35 0.52 -6.92 -2.02
N HIS A 36 -0.42 -7.50 -1.26
CA HIS A 36 -0.85 -8.88 -1.46
C HIS A 36 -1.26 -9.15 -2.91
N SER A 37 -1.99 -8.22 -3.53
CA SER A 37 -2.44 -8.38 -4.92
C SER A 37 -1.26 -8.46 -5.91
N LEU A 38 -0.25 -7.62 -5.74
CA LEU A 38 0.96 -7.64 -6.56
C LEU A 38 1.73 -8.96 -6.40
N VAL A 39 1.93 -9.38 -5.15
CA VAL A 39 2.61 -10.65 -4.83
C VAL A 39 1.82 -11.86 -5.33
N ALA A 40 0.47 -11.85 -5.17
CA ALA A 40 -0.40 -12.90 -5.70
C ALA A 40 -0.30 -13.03 -7.21
N GLY A 41 -0.18 -11.91 -7.93
CA GLY A 41 0.06 -11.92 -9.37
C GLY A 41 1.37 -12.61 -9.74
N VAL A 42 2.45 -12.38 -8.98
CA VAL A 42 3.76 -13.07 -9.19
C VAL A 42 3.66 -14.55 -8.87
N MET A 43 2.90 -14.93 -7.84
CA MET A 43 2.73 -16.32 -7.39
C MET A 43 1.65 -17.10 -8.17
N SER A 44 0.98 -16.49 -9.15
CA SER A 44 -0.12 -17.09 -9.88
C SER A 44 0.23 -18.45 -10.47
N GLY A 45 -0.63 -19.45 -10.22
CA GLY A 45 -0.43 -20.83 -10.67
C GLY A 45 0.59 -21.66 -9.87
N VAL A 46 1.23 -21.08 -8.83
CA VAL A 46 2.16 -21.79 -7.94
C VAL A 46 1.56 -21.90 -6.55
N ALA A 47 1.22 -20.77 -5.91
CA ALA A 47 0.61 -20.70 -4.59
C ALA A 47 -0.13 -19.36 -4.41
N GLU A 48 -0.88 -19.24 -3.31
CA GLU A 48 -1.51 -17.98 -2.92
C GLU A 48 -0.82 -17.44 -1.65
N PRO A 49 -0.42 -16.14 -1.60
CA PRO A 49 0.08 -15.53 -0.38
C PRO A 49 -1.03 -15.39 0.66
N GLU A 50 -0.69 -15.50 1.94
CA GLU A 50 -1.60 -15.17 3.04
C GLU A 50 -1.65 -13.64 3.23
N LEU A 51 -2.85 -13.10 3.42
CA LEU A 51 -3.06 -11.70 3.78
C LEU A 51 -3.19 -11.56 5.31
N LEU A 52 -2.50 -10.58 5.90
CA LEU A 52 -2.55 -10.33 7.33
C LEU A 52 -3.71 -9.39 7.69
N ILE A 53 -3.75 -8.19 7.11
CA ILE A 53 -4.75 -7.15 7.38
C ILE A 53 -5.77 -7.15 6.25
N SER A 54 -6.96 -7.69 6.51
CA SER A 54 -7.95 -7.98 5.47
C SER A 54 -8.77 -6.79 4.96
N GLY A 55 -8.58 -5.57 5.52
CA GLY A 55 -9.01 -4.33 4.88
C GLY A 55 -10.26 -3.64 5.41
N GLY A 56 -10.77 -4.01 6.58
CA GLY A 56 -11.78 -3.20 7.31
C GLY A 56 -11.16 -2.38 8.44
N GLU A 57 -9.92 -2.67 8.78
CA GLU A 57 -9.15 -2.04 9.84
C GLU A 57 -8.07 -1.13 9.21
N SER A 58 -7.73 -0.04 9.88
CA SER A 58 -6.59 0.79 9.50
C SER A 58 -5.28 0.05 9.78
N PRO A 59 -4.32 0.00 8.85
CA PRO A 59 -3.01 -0.60 9.11
C PRO A 59 -2.19 0.19 10.14
N HIS A 60 -2.51 1.47 10.36
CA HIS A 60 -1.83 2.30 11.37
C HIS A 60 -2.20 1.91 12.82
N ASP A 61 -3.39 1.33 13.02
CA ASP A 61 -3.91 1.00 14.35
C ASP A 61 -4.66 -0.35 14.35
N PHE A 62 -4.05 -1.39 13.80
CA PHE A 62 -4.66 -2.71 13.85
C PHE A 62 -4.22 -3.49 15.11
N THR A 63 -5.11 -4.35 15.60
CA THR A 63 -4.79 -5.17 16.76
C THR A 63 -4.24 -6.52 16.33
N LEU A 64 -2.99 -6.78 16.66
CA LEU A 64 -2.33 -8.04 16.38
C LEU A 64 -2.89 -9.18 17.25
N ARG A 65 -3.37 -10.22 16.61
CA ARG A 65 -3.98 -11.41 17.26
C ARG A 65 -2.95 -12.54 17.41
N PRO A 66 -3.12 -13.46 18.35
CA PRO A 66 -2.26 -14.65 18.44
C PRO A 66 -2.24 -15.51 17.18
N SER A 67 -3.32 -15.47 16.36
CA SER A 67 -3.36 -16.11 15.05
C SER A 67 -2.39 -15.48 14.06
N ASP A 68 -2.22 -14.16 14.11
CA ASP A 68 -1.39 -13.38 13.20
C ASP A 68 0.11 -13.61 13.52
N ALA A 69 0.46 -13.65 14.81
CA ALA A 69 1.77 -14.09 15.26
C ALA A 69 2.13 -15.50 14.75
N ARG A 70 1.16 -16.42 14.71
CA ARG A 70 1.38 -17.76 14.15
C ARG A 70 1.60 -17.75 12.63
N LYS A 71 0.91 -16.85 11.89
CA LYS A 71 1.13 -16.67 10.45
C LYS A 71 2.55 -16.16 10.18
N VAL A 72 2.98 -15.12 10.91
CA VAL A 72 4.35 -14.57 10.82
C VAL A 72 5.39 -15.64 11.07
N ASN A 73 5.21 -16.45 12.13
CA ASN A 73 6.17 -17.51 12.47
C ASN A 73 6.30 -18.61 11.39
N ARG A 74 5.22 -18.93 10.70
CA ARG A 74 5.18 -20.02 9.69
C ARG A 74 5.60 -19.55 8.30
N ALA A 75 5.61 -18.23 8.05
CA ALA A 75 5.92 -17.69 6.75
C ALA A 75 7.39 -17.93 6.37
N ASP A 76 7.63 -18.33 5.14
CA ASP A 76 8.95 -18.45 4.55
C ASP A 76 9.44 -17.09 4.00
N LEU A 77 8.48 -16.21 3.62
CA LEU A 77 8.71 -14.80 3.30
C LEU A 77 7.60 -13.94 3.91
N VAL A 78 7.96 -12.73 4.37
CA VAL A 78 7.04 -11.70 4.84
C VAL A 78 7.31 -10.41 4.10
N PHE A 79 6.29 -9.85 3.45
CA PHE A 79 6.31 -8.51 2.86
C PHE A 79 5.40 -7.59 3.66
N TRP A 80 5.95 -6.52 4.18
CA TRP A 80 5.23 -5.46 4.90
C TRP A 80 5.73 -4.09 4.46
N VAL A 81 4.98 -3.04 4.67
CA VAL A 81 5.41 -1.72 4.20
C VAL A 81 6.55 -1.19 5.04
N GLY A 82 6.38 -1.15 6.35
CA GLY A 82 7.36 -0.63 7.29
C GLY A 82 6.71 -0.22 8.62
N GLU A 83 7.52 0.17 9.58
CA GLU A 83 7.07 0.59 10.92
C GLU A 83 6.17 1.84 10.85
N GLU A 84 6.39 2.70 9.89
CA GLU A 84 5.62 3.92 9.67
C GLU A 84 4.14 3.65 9.32
N LEU A 85 3.84 2.48 8.76
CA LEU A 85 2.48 2.06 8.47
C LEU A 85 1.96 1.05 9.50
N GLU A 86 2.74 0.02 9.78
CA GLU A 86 2.30 -1.14 10.58
C GLU A 86 3.12 -1.28 11.88
N ALA A 87 3.24 -0.20 12.66
CA ALA A 87 3.97 -0.19 13.92
C ALA A 87 3.68 -1.39 14.86
N PRO A 88 2.43 -1.93 14.96
CA PRO A 88 2.19 -3.12 15.77
C PRO A 88 2.91 -4.40 15.29
N LEU A 89 3.40 -4.44 14.02
CA LEU A 89 4.15 -5.59 13.49
C LEU A 89 5.62 -5.58 13.83
N GLU A 90 6.23 -4.41 14.04
CA GLU A 90 7.67 -4.24 14.22
C GLU A 90 8.25 -5.23 15.23
N HIS A 91 7.78 -5.19 16.47
CA HIS A 91 8.29 -6.05 17.54
C HIS A 91 8.17 -7.56 17.26
N ILE A 92 7.11 -7.96 16.56
CA ILE A 92 6.94 -9.37 16.21
C ILE A 92 7.91 -9.76 15.09
N LEU A 93 8.06 -8.91 14.08
CA LEU A 93 8.95 -9.17 12.95
C LEU A 93 10.41 -9.21 13.40
N GLU A 94 10.82 -8.32 14.30
CA GLU A 94 12.17 -8.32 14.86
C GLU A 94 12.49 -9.58 15.68
N ASN A 95 11.53 -10.07 16.46
CA ASN A 95 11.74 -11.17 17.40
C ASN A 95 11.47 -12.57 16.83
N LEU A 96 10.60 -12.67 15.81
CA LEU A 96 10.12 -13.97 15.32
C LEU A 96 10.66 -14.36 13.95
N ALA A 97 11.05 -13.39 13.13
CA ALA A 97 11.53 -13.65 11.79
C ALA A 97 13.06 -13.57 11.74
N GLY A 98 13.68 -14.53 11.08
CA GLY A 98 15.07 -14.33 10.62
C GLY A 98 15.11 -13.14 9.65
N LYS A 99 16.13 -12.29 9.74
CA LYS A 99 16.28 -11.07 8.91
C LYS A 99 16.19 -11.36 7.40
N ASP A 100 16.54 -12.57 6.98
CA ASP A 100 16.61 -12.98 5.56
C ASP A 100 15.24 -13.28 4.93
N ARG A 101 14.15 -13.21 5.69
CA ARG A 101 12.80 -13.54 5.21
C ARG A 101 11.77 -12.41 5.41
N VAL A 102 12.17 -11.30 6.01
CA VAL A 102 11.31 -10.14 6.26
C VAL A 102 11.78 -8.98 5.40
N PHE A 103 10.87 -8.42 4.61
CA PHE A 103 11.16 -7.36 3.67
C PHE A 103 10.28 -6.15 3.97
N GLY A 104 10.89 -5.10 4.55
CA GLY A 104 10.34 -3.76 4.67
C GLY A 104 10.37 -3.08 3.31
N LEU A 105 9.19 -2.84 2.74
CA LEU A 105 9.08 -2.32 1.38
C LEU A 105 9.44 -0.85 1.27
N LEU A 106 9.22 -0.09 2.34
CA LEU A 106 9.56 1.33 2.38
C LEU A 106 11.05 1.56 2.18
N GLU A 107 11.89 0.67 2.72
CA GLU A 107 13.35 0.72 2.61
C GLU A 107 13.91 -0.07 1.43
N ALA A 108 13.05 -0.69 0.61
CA ALA A 108 13.49 -1.55 -0.48
C ALA A 108 14.23 -0.73 -1.57
N PRO A 109 15.29 -1.30 -2.18
CA PRO A 109 16.07 -0.60 -3.17
C PRO A 109 15.25 -0.07 -4.35
N GLY A 110 15.37 1.24 -4.61
CA GLY A 110 14.72 1.92 -5.72
C GLY A 110 13.26 2.29 -5.48
N ILE A 111 12.73 2.09 -4.29
CA ILE A 111 11.44 2.70 -3.88
C ILE A 111 11.63 4.20 -3.78
N GLU A 112 10.76 4.96 -4.44
CA GLU A 112 10.64 6.39 -4.26
C GLU A 112 10.00 6.64 -2.90
N GLN A 113 10.64 7.49 -2.08
CA GLN A 113 10.14 7.92 -0.78
C GLN A 113 9.76 9.38 -0.83
N LEU A 114 8.56 9.71 -0.37
CA LEU A 114 8.08 11.08 -0.23
C LEU A 114 7.91 11.41 1.26
N PRO A 115 8.28 12.62 1.68
CA PRO A 115 8.05 13.05 3.05
C PRO A 115 6.56 13.22 3.32
N THR A 116 6.14 13.01 4.56
CA THR A 116 4.83 13.43 5.06
C THR A 116 4.69 14.94 4.90
N ARG A 117 3.53 15.41 4.44
CA ARG A 117 3.28 16.82 4.19
C ARG A 117 2.89 17.54 5.47
N GLU A 118 3.51 18.67 5.73
CA GLU A 118 3.31 19.47 6.93
C GLU A 118 3.06 20.95 6.61
N GLY A 119 2.43 21.67 7.54
CA GLY A 119 2.22 23.12 7.48
C GLY A 119 1.06 23.58 6.60
N GLY A 120 0.66 24.83 6.73
CA GLY A 120 -0.43 25.44 5.94
C GLY A 120 -1.80 24.80 6.19
N VAL A 121 -2.35 24.20 5.14
CA VAL A 121 -3.60 23.40 5.20
C VAL A 121 -3.36 21.96 5.66
N TRP A 122 -2.13 21.48 5.57
CA TRP A 122 -1.68 20.26 6.18
C TRP A 122 -1.50 20.51 7.68
N GLU A 123 -1.86 19.56 8.51
CA GLU A 123 -1.70 19.68 9.96
C GLU A 123 -0.20 19.59 10.30
N GLY A 124 0.38 20.58 11.01
CA GLY A 124 1.74 20.46 11.53
C GLY A 124 1.80 19.55 12.75
N HIS A 125 2.89 18.81 12.92
CA HIS A 125 3.14 18.11 14.18
C HIS A 125 3.19 19.14 15.32
N ALA A 126 2.18 19.13 16.21
CA ALA A 126 2.27 19.85 17.46
C ALA A 126 3.25 19.07 18.36
N HIS A 127 4.52 19.48 18.35
CA HIS A 127 5.36 19.15 19.51
C HIS A 127 4.63 19.68 20.74
N ALA A 128 4.22 18.79 21.64
CA ALA A 128 3.76 19.18 22.95
C ALA A 128 4.94 19.87 23.63
N GLU A 129 4.97 21.20 23.55
CA GLU A 129 5.83 21.99 24.42
C GLU A 129 5.28 21.82 25.84
N ASP A 130 5.87 20.87 26.57
CA ASP A 130 5.76 20.85 28.01
C ASP A 130 6.48 22.11 28.52
N ASP A 131 5.68 23.11 28.90
CA ASP A 131 6.12 24.32 29.58
C ASP A 131 6.78 23.94 30.94
N HIS A 132 8.05 23.59 30.92
CA HIS A 132 8.91 23.62 32.06
C HIS A 132 9.86 24.81 32.00
N HIS A 133 9.41 25.94 32.60
CA HIS A 133 10.29 27.04 32.96
C HIS A 133 11.43 26.52 33.87
N HIS A 134 12.63 26.41 33.30
CA HIS A 134 13.87 26.44 34.03
C HIS A 134 14.83 27.45 33.41
N GLU A 135 14.96 28.61 34.09
CA GLU A 135 16.05 29.53 33.84
C GLU A 135 17.38 28.83 34.24
N ALA A 136 18.25 28.64 33.25
CA ALA A 136 19.68 28.47 33.49
C ALA A 136 20.43 28.79 32.19
N GLU A 137 21.15 29.92 32.22
CA GLU A 137 22.12 30.29 31.19
C GLU A 137 23.24 29.23 31.10
N HIS A 138 23.42 28.59 29.94
CA HIS A 138 24.70 28.04 29.53
C HIS A 138 24.83 28.12 28.01
N ASP A 139 25.74 29.02 27.61
CA ASP A 139 26.31 29.15 26.28
C ASP A 139 27.00 27.83 25.88
N HIS A 140 26.42 27.10 24.94
CA HIS A 140 27.12 26.07 24.18
C HIS A 140 26.73 26.20 22.69
N HIS A 141 27.67 26.73 21.92
CA HIS A 141 27.69 26.59 20.48
C HIS A 141 27.70 25.10 20.10
N HIS A 142 26.61 24.60 19.58
CA HIS A 142 26.56 23.38 18.79
C HIS A 142 26.19 23.75 17.36
N GLU A 143 27.21 23.86 16.51
CA GLU A 143 27.05 23.60 15.09
C GLU A 143 26.81 22.09 14.95
N ALA A 144 25.57 21.70 14.94
CA ALA A 144 25.13 20.41 14.47
C ALA A 144 24.05 20.69 13.44
N GLY A 145 24.26 20.25 12.22
CA GLY A 145 23.26 20.28 11.19
C GLY A 145 22.05 19.49 11.68
N ASP A 146 20.94 20.16 11.95
CA ASP A 146 19.63 19.56 12.08
C ASP A 146 19.27 19.00 10.71
N GLU A 147 19.68 17.76 10.44
CA GLU A 147 18.95 16.92 9.49
C GLU A 147 17.59 16.70 10.15
N GLU A 148 16.61 17.53 9.81
CA GLU A 148 15.22 17.31 10.14
C GLU A 148 14.87 15.90 9.66
N HIS A 149 14.71 14.97 10.59
CA HIS A 149 14.16 13.65 10.30
C HIS A 149 12.71 13.83 9.88
N ARG A 150 12.51 14.12 8.57
CA ARG A 150 11.17 14.18 8.00
C ARG A 150 10.62 12.77 7.97
N GLU A 151 9.51 12.56 8.65
CA GLU A 151 8.80 11.30 8.57
C GLU A 151 8.45 10.98 7.11
N ILE A 152 8.73 9.75 6.67
CA ILE A 152 8.43 9.29 5.32
C ILE A 152 6.96 8.86 5.27
N ASN A 153 6.26 9.30 4.23
CA ASN A 153 4.88 8.85 4.00
C ASN A 153 4.87 7.38 3.57
N PRO A 154 4.18 6.49 4.28
CA PRO A 154 4.28 5.05 4.04
C PRO A 154 3.41 4.53 2.88
N HIS A 155 2.56 5.34 2.25
CA HIS A 155 1.59 4.88 1.24
C HIS A 155 2.19 4.66 -0.15
N ILE A 156 3.38 4.03 -0.18
CA ILE A 156 4.24 3.83 -1.36
C ILE A 156 3.56 3.06 -2.50
N TRP A 157 2.60 2.17 -2.19
CA TRP A 157 1.90 1.35 -3.19
C TRP A 157 1.01 2.15 -4.14
N LEU A 158 0.68 3.39 -3.80
CA LEU A 158 -0.14 4.26 -4.64
C LEU A 158 0.65 4.89 -5.80
N SER A 159 1.97 4.67 -5.87
CA SER A 159 2.78 4.93 -7.06
C SER A 159 2.85 3.67 -7.94
N PRO A 160 2.44 3.71 -9.22
CA PRO A 160 2.65 2.60 -10.16
C PRO A 160 4.12 2.23 -10.33
N SER A 161 5.02 3.21 -10.23
CA SER A 161 6.47 2.99 -10.29
C SER A 161 6.97 2.19 -9.09
N ASN A 162 6.53 2.52 -7.87
CA ASN A 162 6.84 1.75 -6.68
C ASN A 162 6.22 0.35 -6.73
N ALA A 163 4.97 0.22 -7.23
CA ALA A 163 4.35 -1.08 -7.42
C ALA A 163 5.18 -2.00 -8.32
N ALA A 164 5.78 -1.46 -9.40
CA ALA A 164 6.69 -2.22 -10.25
C ALA A 164 7.97 -2.64 -9.51
N ARG A 165 8.51 -1.80 -8.60
CA ARG A 165 9.66 -2.17 -7.75
C ARG A 165 9.32 -3.29 -6.78
N ILE A 166 8.13 -3.24 -6.18
CA ILE A 166 7.62 -4.29 -5.29
C ILE A 166 7.49 -5.62 -6.04
N VAL A 167 6.96 -5.63 -7.26
CA VAL A 167 6.89 -6.83 -8.12
C VAL A 167 8.28 -7.39 -8.39
N ASN A 168 9.27 -6.53 -8.71
CA ASN A 168 10.64 -6.96 -8.96
C ASN A 168 11.31 -7.57 -7.71
N LEU A 169 11.07 -7.00 -6.53
CA LEU A 169 11.55 -7.56 -5.27
C LEU A 169 10.87 -8.92 -5.00
N ALA A 170 9.56 -9.02 -5.18
CA ALA A 170 8.82 -10.25 -4.95
C ALA A 170 9.33 -11.39 -5.85
N VAL A 171 9.53 -11.15 -7.16
CA VAL A 171 10.06 -12.20 -8.06
C VAL A 171 11.49 -12.60 -7.72
N GLN A 172 12.33 -11.66 -7.28
CA GLN A 172 13.70 -11.95 -6.84
C GLN A 172 13.69 -12.90 -5.63
N GLU A 173 12.95 -12.55 -4.58
CA GLU A 173 12.94 -13.30 -3.33
C GLU A 173 12.22 -14.66 -3.46
N LEU A 174 11.11 -14.71 -4.18
CA LEU A 174 10.43 -15.96 -4.50
C LEU A 174 11.34 -16.91 -5.30
N SER A 175 12.05 -16.40 -6.33
CA SER A 175 12.98 -17.22 -7.11
C SER A 175 14.18 -17.69 -6.30
N ARG A 176 14.58 -16.94 -5.26
CA ARG A 176 15.68 -17.31 -4.36
C ARG A 176 15.32 -18.51 -3.48
N ILE A 177 14.11 -18.53 -2.90
CA ILE A 177 13.68 -19.59 -1.98
C ILE A 177 13.03 -20.78 -2.68
N ASP A 178 12.49 -20.57 -3.88
CA ASP A 178 11.82 -21.59 -4.71
C ASP A 178 12.30 -21.53 -6.16
N ALA A 179 13.56 -21.91 -6.35
CA ALA A 179 14.22 -21.90 -7.66
C ALA A 179 13.53 -22.81 -8.69
N ALA A 180 12.82 -23.85 -8.24
CA ALA A 180 12.07 -24.78 -9.09
C ALA A 180 10.97 -24.05 -9.87
N ASN A 181 10.29 -23.11 -9.26
CA ASN A 181 9.24 -22.29 -9.85
C ASN A 181 9.74 -20.91 -10.37
N GLY A 182 11.05 -20.64 -10.29
CA GLY A 182 11.63 -19.34 -10.62
C GLY A 182 11.35 -18.85 -12.04
N SER A 183 11.21 -19.76 -13.03
CA SER A 183 10.79 -19.40 -14.40
C SER A 183 9.32 -18.94 -14.47
N GLN A 184 8.45 -19.58 -13.70
CA GLN A 184 7.04 -19.21 -13.63
C GLN A 184 6.86 -17.84 -12.94
N TYR A 185 7.57 -17.61 -11.82
CA TYR A 185 7.56 -16.31 -11.13
C TYR A 185 8.01 -15.17 -12.05
N ARG A 186 9.05 -15.36 -12.85
CA ARG A 186 9.52 -14.36 -13.83
C ARG A 186 8.49 -14.09 -14.91
N ALA A 187 7.91 -15.12 -15.49
CA ALA A 187 6.87 -14.95 -16.52
C ALA A 187 5.63 -14.22 -15.97
N ASN A 188 5.23 -14.54 -14.74
CA ASN A 188 4.12 -13.89 -14.06
C ASN A 188 4.46 -12.41 -13.75
N ALA A 189 5.67 -12.13 -13.25
CA ALA A 189 6.12 -10.77 -12.98
C ALA A 189 6.11 -9.92 -14.25
N ASP A 190 6.59 -10.43 -15.38
CA ASP A 190 6.51 -9.74 -16.67
C ASP A 190 5.06 -9.42 -17.06
N ALA A 191 4.12 -10.33 -16.82
CA ALA A 191 2.70 -10.11 -17.08
C ALA A 191 2.12 -9.01 -16.16
N VAL A 192 2.47 -9.02 -14.86
CA VAL A 192 2.04 -7.99 -13.89
C VAL A 192 2.62 -6.63 -14.27
N LEU A 193 3.92 -6.55 -14.58
CA LEU A 193 4.59 -5.30 -14.99
C LEU A 193 3.97 -4.71 -16.27
N ASN A 194 3.68 -5.56 -17.25
CA ASN A 194 2.98 -5.13 -18.47
C ASN A 194 1.56 -4.62 -18.17
N ARG A 195 0.87 -5.21 -17.20
CA ARG A 195 -0.45 -4.77 -16.75
C ARG A 195 -0.36 -3.44 -15.99
N LEU A 196 0.67 -3.25 -15.15
CA LEU A 196 0.94 -1.98 -14.48
C LEU A 196 1.19 -0.84 -15.48
N GLY A 197 2.00 -1.06 -16.51
CA GLY A 197 2.24 -0.03 -17.55
C GLY A 197 0.99 0.37 -18.32
N ARG A 198 0.06 -0.57 -18.59
CA ARG A 198 -1.24 -0.23 -19.19
C ARG A 198 -2.13 0.55 -18.23
N LEU A 199 -2.23 0.09 -16.98
CA LEU A 199 -2.96 0.79 -15.92
C LEU A 199 -2.49 2.24 -15.79
N ASP A 200 -1.19 2.45 -15.70
CA ASP A 200 -0.59 3.78 -15.55
C ASP A 200 -0.99 4.73 -16.68
N SER A 201 -0.86 4.27 -17.94
CA SER A 201 -1.27 5.05 -19.11
C SER A 201 -2.79 5.32 -19.18
N GLU A 202 -3.62 4.42 -18.66
CA GLU A 202 -5.07 4.58 -18.57
C GLU A 202 -5.45 5.60 -17.51
N LEU A 203 -4.82 5.52 -16.34
CA LEU A 203 -5.06 6.44 -15.22
C LEU A 203 -4.63 7.87 -15.57
N GLU A 204 -3.44 8.04 -16.17
CA GLU A 204 -2.93 9.35 -16.61
C GLU A 204 -3.96 10.07 -17.49
N LYS A 205 -4.48 9.37 -18.52
CA LYS A 205 -5.50 9.94 -19.42
C LYS A 205 -6.78 10.35 -18.70
N ARG A 206 -7.19 9.55 -17.69
CA ARG A 206 -8.43 9.78 -16.95
C ARG A 206 -8.34 10.95 -16.01
N VAL A 207 -7.19 11.14 -15.33
CA VAL A 207 -7.03 12.20 -14.33
C VAL A 207 -6.47 13.51 -14.90
N THR A 208 -5.88 13.48 -16.10
CA THR A 208 -5.35 14.69 -16.77
C THR A 208 -6.34 15.88 -16.80
N PRO A 209 -7.65 15.71 -17.04
CA PRO A 209 -8.60 16.81 -17.00
C PRO A 209 -8.78 17.46 -15.62
N LEU A 210 -8.28 16.82 -14.56
CA LEU A 210 -8.50 17.21 -13.15
C LEU A 210 -7.31 17.94 -12.52
N LEU A 211 -6.17 18.07 -13.21
CA LEU A 211 -4.88 18.53 -12.67
C LEU A 211 -4.94 19.90 -11.95
N GLN A 212 -5.83 20.77 -12.35
CA GLN A 212 -5.96 22.11 -11.75
C GLN A 212 -7.10 22.22 -10.72
N THR A 213 -7.84 21.12 -10.51
CA THR A 213 -9.02 21.15 -9.64
C THR A 213 -8.60 20.88 -8.20
N PRO A 214 -8.75 21.86 -7.28
CA PRO A 214 -8.32 21.67 -5.89
C PRO A 214 -9.29 20.76 -5.14
N TYR A 215 -8.74 19.87 -4.29
CA TYR A 215 -9.51 19.00 -3.42
C TYR A 215 -8.80 18.75 -2.09
N ILE A 216 -9.54 18.23 -1.12
CA ILE A 216 -9.05 17.88 0.20
C ILE A 216 -9.29 16.39 0.42
N VAL A 217 -8.28 15.68 0.92
CA VAL A 217 -8.32 14.26 1.27
C VAL A 217 -8.65 14.06 2.75
N PHE A 218 -9.05 12.85 3.16
CA PHE A 218 -9.30 12.56 4.57
C PHE A 218 -8.01 12.58 5.39
N HIS A 219 -7.03 11.76 5.03
CA HIS A 219 -5.67 11.81 5.58
C HIS A 219 -4.63 11.83 4.47
N ASP A 220 -3.38 12.08 4.81
CA ASP A 220 -2.28 12.21 3.85
C ASP A 220 -1.81 10.86 3.28
N ALA A 221 -2.74 10.10 2.68
CA ALA A 221 -2.44 8.80 2.08
C ALA A 221 -1.99 8.87 0.62
N TYR A 222 -2.30 9.94 -0.10
CA TYR A 222 -2.26 9.97 -1.56
C TYR A 222 -1.05 10.68 -2.20
N PRO A 223 0.00 11.13 -1.49
CA PRO A 223 1.06 11.95 -2.10
C PRO A 223 1.77 11.24 -3.26
N TYR A 224 1.91 9.92 -3.20
CA TYR A 224 2.52 9.15 -4.29
C TYR A 224 1.67 9.13 -5.55
N PHE A 225 0.35 8.96 -5.42
CA PHE A 225 -0.58 9.01 -6.54
C PHE A 225 -0.68 10.44 -7.10
N GLU A 226 -0.80 11.42 -6.22
CA GLU A 226 -0.92 12.83 -6.57
C GLU A 226 0.33 13.36 -7.27
N ASN A 227 1.52 13.05 -6.72
CA ASN A 227 2.79 13.46 -7.32
C ASN A 227 3.00 12.81 -8.69
N HIS A 228 2.69 11.51 -8.80
CA HIS A 228 2.88 10.75 -10.04
C HIS A 228 2.03 11.30 -11.20
N TYR A 229 0.79 11.71 -10.93
CA TYR A 229 -0.13 12.23 -11.95
C TYR A 229 -0.25 13.76 -11.97
N GLY A 230 0.39 14.48 -11.08
CA GLY A 230 0.35 15.96 -11.00
C GLY A 230 -0.98 16.52 -10.49
N LEU A 231 -1.68 15.81 -9.62
CA LEU A 231 -2.98 16.24 -9.07
C LEU A 231 -2.84 17.33 -8.01
N ASN A 232 -3.86 18.18 -7.85
CA ASN A 232 -3.86 19.34 -6.99
C ASN A 232 -4.60 19.10 -5.67
N SER A 233 -4.07 18.24 -4.80
CA SER A 233 -4.53 18.14 -3.42
C SER A 233 -4.02 19.34 -2.61
N VAL A 234 -4.94 20.04 -1.96
CA VAL A 234 -4.62 21.28 -1.24
C VAL A 234 -4.67 21.13 0.28
N GLY A 235 -4.88 19.95 0.80
CA GLY A 235 -4.86 19.66 2.23
C GLY A 235 -5.50 18.34 2.63
N SER A 236 -5.39 18.02 3.91
CA SER A 236 -6.06 16.88 4.55
C SER A 236 -6.92 17.30 5.72
N VAL A 237 -7.92 16.47 6.04
CA VAL A 237 -8.76 16.63 7.23
C VAL A 237 -7.95 16.34 8.48
N THR A 238 -7.14 15.31 8.44
CA THR A 238 -6.22 14.91 9.51
C THR A 238 -4.91 14.39 8.93
N LEU A 239 -3.83 14.45 9.68
CA LEU A 239 -2.57 13.79 9.32
C LEU A 239 -2.61 12.31 9.69
N SER A 240 -3.07 12.03 10.90
CA SER A 240 -3.21 10.68 11.43
C SER A 240 -4.70 10.33 11.48
N PRO A 241 -5.13 9.29 10.77
CA PRO A 241 -6.54 8.94 10.67
C PRO A 241 -7.15 8.51 12.01
N GLU A 242 -6.34 8.10 12.99
CA GLU A 242 -6.75 7.70 14.33
C GLU A 242 -7.11 8.91 15.23
N ARG A 243 -6.69 10.13 14.84
CA ARG A 243 -6.96 11.36 15.61
C ARG A 243 -8.17 12.09 15.04
N ILE A 244 -9.29 12.02 15.74
CA ILE A 244 -10.49 12.78 15.37
C ILE A 244 -10.25 14.26 15.67
N PRO A 245 -10.33 15.17 14.67
CA PRO A 245 -10.13 16.59 14.87
C PRO A 245 -11.19 17.19 15.81
N GLY A 246 -10.75 18.05 16.74
CA GLY A 246 -11.64 18.77 17.62
C GLY A 246 -12.45 19.85 16.90
N ALA A 247 -13.46 20.44 17.58
CA ALA A 247 -14.38 21.42 17.00
C ALA A 247 -13.69 22.65 16.40
N ARG A 248 -12.60 23.13 17.00
CA ARG A 248 -11.78 24.24 16.47
C ARG A 248 -11.20 23.87 15.10
N ARG A 249 -10.59 22.70 14.97
CA ARG A 249 -10.00 22.22 13.73
C ARG A 249 -11.06 22.04 12.64
N VAL A 250 -12.21 21.49 12.98
CA VAL A 250 -13.36 21.37 12.05
C VAL A 250 -13.80 22.73 11.50
N HIS A 251 -13.84 23.77 12.36
CA HIS A 251 -14.16 25.11 11.92
C HIS A 251 -13.06 25.69 10.98
N GLU A 252 -11.80 25.53 11.32
CA GLU A 252 -10.67 25.95 10.48
C GLU A 252 -10.70 25.28 9.11
N LEU A 253 -10.94 23.95 9.06
CA LEU A 253 -11.07 23.21 7.81
C LEU A 253 -12.24 23.73 6.95
N ARG A 254 -13.39 24.01 7.55
CA ARG A 254 -14.53 24.60 6.81
C ARG A 254 -14.19 25.95 6.18
N VAL A 255 -13.46 26.80 6.90
CA VAL A 255 -12.99 28.10 6.37
C VAL A 255 -12.01 27.85 5.22
N LYS A 256 -11.10 26.90 5.36
CA LYS A 256 -10.09 26.54 4.35
C LYS A 256 -10.73 25.94 3.09
N VAL A 257 -11.70 25.05 3.21
CA VAL A 257 -12.46 24.49 2.07
C VAL A 257 -13.00 25.62 1.18
N ARG A 258 -13.60 26.65 1.80
CA ARG A 258 -14.11 27.82 1.06
C ARG A 258 -13.00 28.67 0.46
N ALA A 259 -11.97 28.99 1.24
CA ALA A 259 -10.89 29.90 0.83
C ALA A 259 -10.07 29.33 -0.33
N LEU A 260 -9.87 28.00 -0.36
CA LEU A 260 -9.13 27.31 -1.39
C LEU A 260 -9.98 26.91 -2.61
N GLY A 261 -11.31 27.13 -2.52
CA GLY A 261 -12.21 26.70 -3.58
C GLY A 261 -12.18 25.18 -3.81
N ALA A 262 -11.94 24.42 -2.74
CA ALA A 262 -11.88 22.97 -2.85
C ALA A 262 -13.16 22.41 -3.44
N ARG A 263 -13.05 21.72 -4.58
CA ARG A 263 -14.17 21.17 -5.33
C ARG A 263 -14.81 20.01 -4.59
N CYS A 264 -13.98 19.19 -3.95
CA CYS A 264 -14.40 18.02 -3.18
C CYS A 264 -13.63 17.90 -1.88
N VAL A 265 -14.27 17.33 -0.86
CA VAL A 265 -13.63 16.77 0.33
C VAL A 265 -13.88 15.26 0.33
N PHE A 266 -12.83 14.49 0.32
CA PHE A 266 -12.94 13.04 0.29
C PHE A 266 -12.99 12.46 1.70
N SER A 267 -13.83 11.45 1.90
CA SER A 267 -13.86 10.56 3.06
C SER A 267 -13.21 9.22 2.71
N GLU A 268 -13.00 8.38 3.71
CA GLU A 268 -12.45 7.03 3.53
C GLU A 268 -13.36 5.98 4.19
N PRO A 269 -13.45 4.74 3.65
CA PRO A 269 -14.36 3.71 4.16
C PRO A 269 -14.07 3.27 5.60
N GLN A 270 -12.81 3.42 6.05
CA GLN A 270 -12.34 3.02 7.38
C GLN A 270 -12.82 3.97 8.48
N PHE A 271 -13.32 5.16 8.13
CA PHE A 271 -13.64 6.23 9.08
C PHE A 271 -15.09 6.74 8.94
N GLU A 272 -15.59 7.35 10.03
CA GLU A 272 -16.93 7.88 10.08
C GLU A 272 -17.17 9.06 9.12
N PRO A 273 -18.06 8.96 8.14
CA PRO A 273 -18.28 10.00 7.12
C PRO A 273 -18.93 11.28 7.69
N LYS A 274 -19.36 11.26 8.96
CA LYS A 274 -20.00 12.40 9.63
C LYS A 274 -19.07 13.62 9.70
N LEU A 275 -17.78 13.40 9.89
CA LEU A 275 -16.80 14.47 10.00
C LEU A 275 -16.70 15.26 8.68
N VAL A 276 -16.57 14.58 7.55
CA VAL A 276 -16.51 15.21 6.23
C VAL A 276 -17.78 15.98 5.92
N ARG A 277 -18.96 15.41 6.22
CA ARG A 277 -20.26 16.13 6.09
C ARG A 277 -20.28 17.42 6.91
N THR A 278 -19.76 17.38 8.15
CA THR A 278 -19.72 18.58 9.00
C THR A 278 -18.78 19.65 8.44
N ILE A 279 -17.64 19.25 7.84
CA ILE A 279 -16.67 20.16 7.23
C ILE A 279 -17.24 20.81 5.98
N THR A 280 -17.97 20.07 5.15
CA THR A 280 -18.53 20.57 3.88
C THR A 280 -19.85 21.35 4.06
N GLU A 281 -20.50 21.27 5.22
CA GLU A 281 -21.75 21.96 5.48
C GLU A 281 -21.67 23.47 5.23
N GLY A 282 -22.54 23.99 4.35
CA GLY A 282 -22.55 25.41 3.94
C GLY A 282 -21.35 25.81 3.09
N THR A 283 -20.65 24.89 2.44
CA THR A 283 -19.68 25.12 1.37
C THR A 283 -20.22 24.57 0.05
N ASP A 284 -19.58 24.90 -1.08
CA ASP A 284 -19.93 24.39 -2.40
C ASP A 284 -19.18 23.08 -2.74
N ALA A 285 -18.40 22.54 -1.79
CA ALA A 285 -17.61 21.33 -1.98
C ALA A 285 -18.48 20.07 -1.99
N GLY A 286 -18.31 19.24 -3.01
CA GLY A 286 -18.87 17.89 -3.05
C GLY A 286 -18.19 16.96 -2.05
N ILE A 287 -18.81 15.80 -1.82
CA ILE A 287 -18.25 14.72 -0.99
C ILE A 287 -17.99 13.51 -1.88
N GLY A 288 -16.77 13.02 -1.85
CA GLY A 288 -16.36 11.76 -2.48
C GLY A 288 -15.86 10.75 -1.47
N VAL A 289 -15.53 9.56 -1.96
CA VAL A 289 -14.89 8.50 -1.17
C VAL A 289 -13.65 8.04 -1.89
N LEU A 290 -12.47 8.16 -1.26
CA LEU A 290 -11.23 7.55 -1.70
C LEU A 290 -10.87 6.41 -0.75
N ASP A 291 -10.43 5.29 -1.31
CA ASP A 291 -10.09 4.10 -0.52
C ASP A 291 -8.66 3.67 -0.88
N PRO A 292 -7.66 3.98 -0.05
CA PRO A 292 -6.27 3.69 -0.36
C PRO A 292 -5.88 2.22 -0.19
N LEU A 293 -6.77 1.41 0.43
CA LEU A 293 -6.52 0.01 0.77
C LEU A 293 -7.40 -0.99 0.00
N GLY A 294 -8.46 -0.51 -0.66
CA GLY A 294 -9.46 -1.38 -1.29
C GLY A 294 -10.24 -2.20 -0.26
N ALA A 295 -10.79 -1.54 0.78
CA ALA A 295 -11.45 -2.19 1.93
C ALA A 295 -12.48 -3.25 1.50
N ASN A 296 -13.34 -2.89 0.53
CA ASN A 296 -14.41 -3.74 0.03
C ASN A 296 -14.00 -4.66 -1.15
N LEU A 297 -12.77 -4.60 -1.61
CA LEU A 297 -12.30 -5.45 -2.70
C LEU A 297 -11.96 -6.85 -2.16
N LYS A 298 -12.29 -7.88 -2.96
CA LYS A 298 -11.83 -9.23 -2.69
C LYS A 298 -10.31 -9.28 -2.88
N ALA A 299 -9.58 -9.88 -1.93
CA ALA A 299 -8.16 -10.15 -2.07
C ALA A 299 -7.88 -11.06 -3.28
N GLY A 300 -6.70 -10.93 -3.88
CA GLY A 300 -6.27 -11.67 -5.06
C GLY A 300 -5.59 -10.76 -6.08
N GLU A 301 -5.10 -11.32 -7.17
CA GLU A 301 -4.25 -10.68 -8.19
C GLU A 301 -4.86 -9.44 -8.87
N ASP A 302 -6.18 -9.25 -8.81
CA ASP A 302 -6.87 -8.12 -9.40
C ASP A 302 -7.10 -6.94 -8.46
N ALA A 303 -6.91 -7.13 -7.14
CA ALA A 303 -7.33 -6.13 -6.16
C ALA A 303 -6.59 -4.80 -6.34
N TYR A 304 -5.29 -4.81 -6.59
CA TYR A 304 -4.48 -3.60 -6.83
C TYR A 304 -5.01 -2.79 -8.02
N PHE A 305 -5.26 -3.46 -9.14
CA PHE A 305 -5.72 -2.81 -10.37
C PHE A 305 -7.11 -2.19 -10.19
N LYS A 306 -8.01 -2.90 -9.51
CA LYS A 306 -9.34 -2.39 -9.17
C LYS A 306 -9.27 -1.20 -8.21
N LEU A 307 -8.37 -1.26 -7.21
CA LEU A 307 -8.13 -0.17 -6.29
C LEU A 307 -7.74 1.10 -7.03
N MET A 308 -6.73 1.03 -7.90
CA MET A 308 -6.22 2.18 -8.63
C MET A 308 -7.26 2.76 -9.61
N HIS A 309 -8.04 1.90 -10.28
CA HIS A 309 -9.17 2.36 -11.09
C HIS A 309 -10.25 3.05 -10.24
N ASN A 310 -10.62 2.47 -9.09
CA ASN A 310 -11.61 3.05 -8.19
C ASN A 310 -11.19 4.44 -7.68
N LEU A 311 -9.88 4.65 -7.39
CA LEU A 311 -9.37 5.96 -7.01
C LEU A 311 -9.57 6.99 -8.13
N ALA A 312 -9.19 6.63 -9.36
CA ALA A 312 -9.38 7.52 -10.50
C ALA A 312 -10.88 7.78 -10.79
N ASP A 313 -11.73 6.76 -10.68
CA ASP A 313 -13.18 6.91 -10.84
C ASP A 313 -13.76 7.87 -9.82
N ALA A 314 -13.42 7.70 -8.54
CA ALA A 314 -13.90 8.57 -7.47
C ALA A 314 -13.44 10.03 -7.65
N LEU A 315 -12.20 10.23 -8.12
CA LEU A 315 -11.70 11.58 -8.45
C LEU A 315 -12.49 12.18 -9.62
N VAL A 316 -12.68 11.43 -10.72
CA VAL A 316 -13.44 11.90 -11.88
C VAL A 316 -14.89 12.21 -11.51
N ASP A 317 -15.54 11.35 -10.76
CA ASP A 317 -16.95 11.51 -10.38
C ASP A 317 -17.16 12.77 -9.54
N CYS A 318 -16.25 13.09 -8.63
CA CYS A 318 -16.41 14.24 -7.74
C CYS A 318 -15.84 15.53 -8.36
N LEU A 319 -14.64 15.49 -8.91
CA LEU A 319 -13.93 16.67 -9.43
C LEU A 319 -14.40 17.06 -10.84
N GLY A 320 -14.80 16.08 -11.67
CA GLY A 320 -15.23 16.28 -13.04
C GLY A 320 -16.69 16.78 -13.18
N SER A 321 -17.52 16.63 -12.15
CA SER A 321 -18.88 17.16 -12.20
C SER A 321 -18.85 18.69 -12.26
N SER A 322 -19.23 19.27 -13.41
CA SER A 322 -19.57 20.69 -13.47
C SER A 322 -20.66 20.97 -12.44
N SER A 323 -20.56 22.09 -11.72
CA SER A 323 -21.66 22.59 -10.89
C SER A 323 -22.89 22.66 -11.80
N GLN A 324 -23.77 21.66 -11.74
CA GLN A 324 -25.09 21.82 -12.36
C GLN A 324 -25.79 22.85 -11.51
N GLU A 325 -26.10 23.96 -12.17
CA GLU A 325 -26.99 25.02 -11.71
C GLU A 325 -28.19 24.43 -10.97
N GLN A 326 -28.32 24.81 -9.71
CA GLN A 326 -29.60 24.77 -9.01
C GLN A 326 -30.22 26.16 -9.00
#